data_89269af3190a106145ce1dd2705c30b9
#
_entry.id   89269af3190a106145ce1dd2705c30b9
#
_cell.length_a   1.000
_cell.length_b   1.000
_cell.length_c   1.000
_cell.angle_alpha   90.00
_cell.angle_beta   90.00
_cell.angle_gamma   90.00
#
_symmetry.space_group_name_H-M   'P 1'
#
loop_
_entity.id
_entity.type
_entity.pdbx_description
1 polymer ?
#
loop_
_entity_poly.entity_id
_entity_poly.type
_entity_poly.pdbx_seq_one_letter_code
_entity_poly.pdbx_strand_id
1 'polypeptide(L)'
;SQQELVLLPLWEEAAEKIQMYIDELTAYAPSLQQPQDPSNHHAMRIAAKKLRYSLEILEPLLGSPVQPVLQALEEFQSLMGQLHDCQVWLMELEALQDRKQLQEIRKQWQKAGLGCGWASKSLQAAIGWLQEDRRLAQAKLLEEAGWFWHERLEEEVTNRLASLIQKALLRCPWPSEGRQRQLARG
;
A
#
# COMPACT_ATOMS: atom_id res chain seq x y z
N SER A 1 -33.89 -11.41 -16.58
CA SER A 1 -33.16 -12.06 -17.68
C SER A 1 -32.07 -12.97 -17.11
N GLN A 2 -31.58 -13.95 -17.89
CA GLN A 2 -30.49 -14.85 -17.43
C GLN A 2 -29.20 -14.11 -17.07
N GLN A 3 -28.96 -12.94 -17.60
CA GLN A 3 -27.80 -12.09 -17.26
C GLN A 3 -27.87 -11.51 -15.83
N GLU A 4 -29.06 -11.21 -15.33
CA GLU A 4 -29.24 -10.71 -13.95
C GLU A 4 -28.99 -11.79 -12.89
N LEU A 5 -29.25 -13.05 -13.21
CA LEU A 5 -29.02 -14.21 -12.33
C LEU A 5 -27.52 -14.48 -12.05
N VAL A 6 -26.63 -14.08 -12.95
CA VAL A 6 -25.18 -14.31 -12.84
C VAL A 6 -24.48 -13.15 -12.10
N LEU A 7 -25.02 -11.95 -12.14
CA LEU A 7 -24.38 -10.74 -11.61
C LEU A 7 -24.44 -10.63 -10.07
N LEU A 8 -25.48 -11.15 -9.43
CA LEU A 8 -25.63 -11.02 -7.98
C LEU A 8 -24.58 -11.82 -7.19
N PRO A 9 -24.34 -13.11 -7.49
CA PRO A 9 -23.28 -13.87 -6.83
C PRO A 9 -21.89 -13.22 -7.00
N LEU A 10 -21.60 -12.69 -8.19
CA LEU A 10 -20.36 -11.98 -8.47
C LEU A 10 -20.22 -10.69 -7.64
N TRP A 11 -21.32 -9.98 -7.41
CA TRP A 11 -21.32 -8.76 -6.62
C TRP A 11 -21.16 -9.05 -5.12
N GLU A 12 -21.81 -10.08 -4.60
CA GLU A 12 -21.63 -10.53 -3.21
C GLU A 12 -20.18 -10.98 -2.97
N GLU A 13 -19.62 -11.79 -3.87
CA GLU A 13 -18.21 -12.20 -3.81
C GLU A 13 -17.25 -11.00 -3.90
N ALA A 14 -17.55 -10.02 -4.76
CA ALA A 14 -16.75 -8.80 -4.86
C ALA A 14 -16.81 -7.97 -3.57
N ALA A 15 -17.99 -7.85 -2.96
CA ALA A 15 -18.18 -7.14 -1.69
C ALA A 15 -17.43 -7.81 -0.53
N GLU A 16 -17.50 -9.14 -0.43
CA GLU A 16 -16.73 -9.91 0.55
C GLU A 16 -15.22 -9.72 0.35
N LYS A 17 -14.77 -9.71 -0.89
CA LYS A 17 -13.35 -9.51 -1.21
C LYS A 17 -12.86 -8.11 -0.87
N ILE A 18 -13.68 -7.08 -1.10
CA ILE A 18 -13.37 -5.71 -0.66
C ILE A 18 -13.28 -5.64 0.85
N GLN A 19 -14.24 -6.24 1.57
CA GLN A 19 -14.20 -6.27 3.03
C GLN A 19 -12.91 -6.94 3.54
N MET A 20 -12.53 -8.07 2.96
CA MET A 20 -11.26 -8.73 3.28
C MET A 20 -10.04 -7.81 3.06
N TYR A 21 -10.03 -7.00 1.99
CA TYR A 21 -8.93 -6.06 1.75
C TYR A 21 -8.95 -4.86 2.71
N ILE A 22 -10.13 -4.42 3.14
CA ILE A 22 -10.26 -3.41 4.20
C ILE A 22 -9.67 -3.95 5.50
N ASP A 23 -10.04 -5.17 5.89
CA ASP A 23 -9.59 -5.82 7.11
C ASP A 23 -8.06 -6.05 7.07
N GLU A 24 -7.53 -6.52 5.91
CA GLU A 24 -6.10 -6.68 5.68
C GLU A 24 -5.36 -5.34 5.83
N LEU A 25 -5.85 -4.27 5.20
CA LEU A 25 -5.25 -2.95 5.26
C LEU A 25 -5.25 -2.39 6.69
N THR A 26 -6.38 -2.50 7.38
CA THR A 26 -6.55 -2.01 8.76
C THR A 26 -5.67 -2.79 9.76
N ALA A 27 -5.49 -4.09 9.55
CA ALA A 27 -4.64 -4.92 10.40
C ALA A 27 -3.17 -4.46 10.40
N TYR A 28 -2.70 -3.82 9.33
CA TYR A 28 -1.34 -3.28 9.26
C TYR A 28 -1.20 -1.86 9.83
N ALA A 29 -2.28 -1.15 10.16
CA ALA A 29 -2.22 0.23 10.66
C ALA A 29 -1.28 0.42 11.87
N PRO A 30 -1.20 -0.50 12.85
CA PRO A 30 -0.26 -0.37 13.97
C PRO A 30 1.21 -0.31 13.55
N SER A 31 1.57 -0.84 12.38
CA SER A 31 2.96 -0.79 11.87
C SER A 31 3.43 0.63 11.56
N LEU A 32 2.51 1.57 11.28
CA LEU A 32 2.84 2.98 11.03
C LEU A 32 3.48 3.67 12.26
N GLN A 33 3.34 3.09 13.44
CA GLN A 33 4.01 3.56 14.66
C GLN A 33 5.33 2.81 14.94
N GLN A 34 5.74 1.90 14.05
CA GLN A 34 6.89 1.01 14.24
C GLN A 34 7.90 1.19 13.11
N PRO A 35 8.86 2.13 13.21
CA PRO A 35 9.85 2.40 12.16
C PRO A 35 10.70 1.18 11.76
N GLN A 36 10.81 0.20 12.65
CA GLN A 36 11.61 -1.02 12.50
C GLN A 36 10.87 -2.16 11.77
N ASP A 37 9.67 -1.90 11.24
CA ASP A 37 8.82 -2.94 10.63
C ASP A 37 8.59 -2.72 9.12
N PRO A 38 9.64 -2.76 8.29
CA PRO A 38 9.52 -2.55 6.84
C PRO A 38 8.67 -3.62 6.16
N SER A 39 8.57 -4.83 6.74
CA SER A 39 7.78 -5.92 6.17
C SER A 39 6.29 -5.61 6.21
N ASN A 40 5.79 -5.13 7.36
CA ASN A 40 4.39 -4.76 7.49
C ASN A 40 4.07 -3.45 6.75
N HIS A 41 5.00 -2.50 6.65
CA HIS A 41 4.83 -1.33 5.77
C HIS A 41 4.65 -1.76 4.30
N HIS A 42 5.46 -2.68 3.83
CA HIS A 42 5.34 -3.23 2.48
C HIS A 42 4.01 -3.97 2.29
N ALA A 43 3.60 -4.80 3.24
CA ALA A 43 2.34 -5.52 3.21
C ALA A 43 1.14 -4.54 3.19
N MET A 44 1.17 -3.48 4.00
CA MET A 44 0.16 -2.42 4.02
C MET A 44 0.04 -1.71 2.66
N ARG A 45 1.18 -1.39 2.04
CA ARG A 45 1.23 -0.82 0.68
C ARG A 45 0.57 -1.74 -0.35
N ILE A 46 0.81 -3.04 -0.27
CA ILE A 46 0.21 -4.02 -1.18
C ILE A 46 -1.31 -4.15 -0.92
N ALA A 47 -1.75 -4.16 0.35
CA ALA A 47 -3.17 -4.21 0.70
C ALA A 47 -3.92 -2.97 0.17
N ALA A 48 -3.37 -1.76 0.37
CA ALA A 48 -3.92 -0.52 -0.18
C ALA A 48 -4.03 -0.57 -1.72
N LYS A 49 -3.02 -1.13 -2.38
CA LYS A 49 -3.00 -1.30 -3.85
C LYS A 49 -4.08 -2.27 -4.33
N LYS A 50 -4.25 -3.41 -3.66
CA LYS A 50 -5.31 -4.38 -3.96
C LYS A 50 -6.70 -3.75 -3.81
N LEU A 51 -6.93 -3.05 -2.69
CA LEU A 51 -8.19 -2.38 -2.42
C LEU A 51 -8.50 -1.33 -3.51
N ARG A 52 -7.57 -0.44 -3.81
CA ARG A 52 -7.75 0.60 -4.83
C ARG A 52 -8.11 0.02 -6.18
N TYR A 53 -7.36 -0.96 -6.69
CA TYR A 53 -7.64 -1.57 -7.99
C TYR A 53 -8.98 -2.30 -8.03
N SER A 54 -9.39 -2.93 -6.95
CA SER A 54 -10.70 -3.55 -6.87
C SER A 54 -11.80 -2.51 -6.93
N LEU A 55 -11.63 -1.37 -6.28
CA LEU A 55 -12.60 -0.27 -6.32
C LEU A 55 -12.66 0.43 -7.68
N GLU A 56 -11.53 0.59 -8.37
CA GLU A 56 -11.48 1.12 -9.74
C GLU A 56 -12.30 0.26 -10.72
N ILE A 57 -12.19 -1.07 -10.59
CA ILE A 57 -12.98 -2.01 -11.41
C ILE A 57 -14.49 -1.88 -11.10
N LEU A 58 -14.82 -1.63 -9.85
CA LEU A 58 -16.22 -1.55 -9.39
C LEU A 58 -16.80 -0.13 -9.40
N GLU A 59 -16.01 0.87 -9.76
CA GLU A 59 -16.44 2.27 -9.85
C GLU A 59 -17.73 2.46 -10.67
N PRO A 60 -17.93 1.80 -11.83
CA PRO A 60 -19.17 1.93 -12.60
C PRO A 60 -20.41 1.50 -11.83
N LEU A 61 -20.27 0.61 -10.83
CA LEU A 61 -21.36 0.10 -9.98
C LEU A 61 -21.55 0.93 -8.72
N LEU A 62 -20.44 1.42 -8.13
CA LEU A 62 -20.45 2.22 -6.92
C LEU A 62 -20.81 3.68 -7.19
N GLY A 63 -20.49 4.18 -8.39
CA GLY A 63 -20.72 5.54 -8.83
C GLY A 63 -19.79 6.56 -8.20
N SER A 64 -20.05 7.84 -8.47
CA SER A 64 -19.22 8.97 -8.01
C SER A 64 -18.93 9.03 -6.48
N PRO A 65 -19.76 8.50 -5.57
CA PRO A 65 -19.43 8.52 -4.13
C PRO A 65 -18.17 7.74 -3.74
N VAL A 66 -17.63 6.84 -4.60
CA VAL A 66 -16.38 6.11 -4.33
C VAL A 66 -15.13 6.95 -4.60
N GLN A 67 -15.24 8.03 -5.35
CA GLN A 67 -14.11 8.86 -5.78
C GLN A 67 -13.25 9.40 -4.62
N PRO A 68 -13.82 9.94 -3.51
CA PRO A 68 -13.00 10.38 -2.38
C PRO A 68 -12.19 9.25 -1.75
N VAL A 69 -12.72 8.02 -1.70
CA VAL A 69 -12.01 6.84 -1.19
C VAL A 69 -10.84 6.49 -2.13
N LEU A 70 -11.09 6.49 -3.44
CA LEU A 70 -10.04 6.21 -4.45
C LEU A 70 -8.92 7.24 -4.36
N GLN A 71 -9.25 8.53 -4.24
CA GLN A 71 -8.28 9.60 -4.10
C GLN A 71 -7.46 9.44 -2.81
N ALA A 72 -8.10 9.17 -1.68
CA ALA A 72 -7.40 8.95 -0.41
C ALA A 72 -6.46 7.74 -0.48
N LEU A 73 -6.89 6.65 -1.12
CA LEU A 73 -6.03 5.47 -1.34
C LEU A 73 -4.84 5.79 -2.25
N GLU A 74 -5.01 6.60 -3.28
CA GLU A 74 -3.93 7.01 -4.18
C GLU A 74 -2.89 7.87 -3.46
N GLU A 75 -3.33 8.87 -2.68
CA GLU A 75 -2.45 9.71 -1.86
C GLU A 75 -1.67 8.87 -0.85
N PHE A 76 -2.35 7.96 -0.15
CA PHE A 76 -1.72 7.04 0.81
C PHE A 76 -0.68 6.12 0.13
N GLN A 77 -1.01 5.58 -1.04
CA GLN A 77 -0.06 4.75 -1.81
C GLN A 77 1.18 5.53 -2.24
N SER A 78 1.04 6.82 -2.56
CA SER A 78 2.18 7.68 -2.86
C SER A 78 3.11 7.82 -1.66
N LEU A 79 2.57 8.06 -0.46
CA LEU A 79 3.35 8.13 0.79
C LEU A 79 4.05 6.79 1.09
N MET A 80 3.32 5.70 1.03
CA MET A 80 3.87 4.35 1.27
C MET A 80 4.89 3.93 0.20
N GLY A 81 4.76 4.45 -1.03
CA GLY A 81 5.73 4.28 -2.11
C GLY A 81 7.06 4.96 -1.77
N GLN A 82 7.01 6.23 -1.40
CA GLN A 82 8.19 6.99 -1.00
C GLN A 82 8.87 6.39 0.24
N LEU A 83 8.08 5.92 1.21
CA LEU A 83 8.60 5.21 2.39
C LEU A 83 9.36 3.93 1.98
N HIS A 84 8.78 3.13 1.09
CA HIS A 84 9.42 1.93 0.56
C HIS A 84 10.73 2.25 -0.17
N ASP A 85 10.75 3.30 -0.99
CA ASP A 85 11.96 3.72 -1.71
C ASP A 85 13.08 4.13 -0.74
N CYS A 86 12.75 4.83 0.37
CA CYS A 86 13.72 5.12 1.42
C CYS A 86 14.29 3.84 2.07
N GLN A 87 13.44 2.84 2.32
CA GLN A 87 13.85 1.55 2.89
C GLN A 87 14.77 0.79 1.93
N VAL A 88 14.46 0.75 0.64
CA VAL A 88 15.32 0.14 -0.38
C VAL A 88 16.68 0.85 -0.44
N TRP A 89 16.70 2.19 -0.46
CA TRP A 89 17.94 2.96 -0.43
C TRP A 89 18.79 2.65 0.79
N LEU A 90 18.19 2.55 1.98
CA LEU A 90 18.91 2.21 3.21
C LEU A 90 19.54 0.82 3.14
N MET A 91 18.82 -0.17 2.64
CA MET A 91 19.35 -1.53 2.43
C MET A 91 20.53 -1.55 1.45
N GLU A 92 20.42 -0.85 0.32
CA GLU A 92 21.50 -0.75 -0.67
C GLU A 92 22.73 -0.02 -0.11
N LEU A 93 22.54 1.06 0.66
CA LEU A 93 23.63 1.79 1.30
C LEU A 93 24.31 0.97 2.41
N GLU A 94 23.56 0.14 3.13
CA GLU A 94 24.12 -0.81 4.11
C GLU A 94 24.96 -1.88 3.42
N ALA A 95 24.47 -2.44 2.31
CA ALA A 95 25.23 -3.40 1.52
C ALA A 95 26.55 -2.81 0.99
N LEU A 96 26.53 -1.52 0.59
CA LEU A 96 27.74 -0.80 0.15
C LEU A 96 28.76 -0.55 1.27
N GLN A 97 28.38 -0.65 2.55
CA GLN A 97 29.33 -0.54 3.67
C GLN A 97 30.20 -1.78 3.84
N ASP A 98 29.83 -2.93 3.27
CA ASP A 98 30.68 -4.11 3.26
C ASP A 98 31.98 -3.80 2.50
N ARG A 99 33.10 -3.90 3.23
CA ARG A 99 34.44 -3.64 2.67
C ARG A 99 34.75 -4.47 1.43
N LYS A 100 34.21 -5.68 1.34
CA LYS A 100 34.40 -6.58 0.17
C LYS A 100 33.69 -6.03 -1.07
N GLN A 101 32.43 -5.58 -0.91
CA GLN A 101 31.67 -4.99 -2.02
C GLN A 101 32.31 -3.67 -2.49
N LEU A 102 32.74 -2.81 -1.58
CA LEU A 102 33.46 -1.58 -1.94
C LEU A 102 34.76 -1.88 -2.72
N GLN A 103 35.48 -2.93 -2.36
CA GLN A 103 36.68 -3.33 -3.10
C GLN A 103 36.37 -3.83 -4.51
N GLU A 104 35.31 -4.61 -4.70
CA GLU A 104 34.90 -5.09 -6.01
C GLU A 104 34.41 -3.94 -6.91
N ILE A 105 33.60 -3.04 -6.40
CA ILE A 105 33.17 -1.82 -7.10
C ILE A 105 34.39 -1.00 -7.54
N ARG A 106 35.36 -0.82 -6.65
CA ARG A 106 36.60 -0.09 -6.92
C ARG A 106 37.41 -0.75 -8.05
N LYS A 107 37.53 -2.09 -8.06
CA LYS A 107 38.19 -2.85 -9.13
C LYS A 107 37.46 -2.67 -10.48
N GLN A 108 36.14 -2.70 -10.47
CA GLN A 108 35.33 -2.50 -11.68
C GLN A 108 35.54 -1.08 -12.23
N TRP A 109 35.54 -0.05 -11.40
CA TRP A 109 35.77 1.34 -11.82
C TRP A 109 37.21 1.56 -12.35
N GLN A 110 38.21 0.94 -11.72
CA GLN A 110 39.57 0.97 -12.23
C GLN A 110 39.67 0.32 -13.61
N LYS A 111 39.02 -0.82 -13.83
CA LYS A 111 38.96 -1.50 -15.14
C LYS A 111 38.23 -0.66 -16.20
N ALA A 112 37.22 0.14 -15.81
CA ALA A 112 36.49 1.03 -16.68
C ALA A 112 37.21 2.35 -16.97
N GLY A 113 38.45 2.53 -16.48
CA GLY A 113 39.21 3.78 -16.67
C GLY A 113 38.68 4.98 -15.86
N LEU A 114 37.74 4.73 -14.96
CA LEU A 114 37.21 5.74 -14.06
C LEU A 114 38.19 5.86 -12.88
N GLY A 115 39.16 6.75 -13.00
CA GLY A 115 40.17 7.02 -11.98
C GLY A 115 39.55 7.49 -10.68
N CYS A 116 39.40 6.60 -9.72
CA CYS A 116 38.91 6.92 -8.37
C CYS A 116 40.07 7.41 -7.48
N GLY A 117 40.37 8.71 -7.57
CA GLY A 117 41.18 9.42 -6.56
C GLY A 117 40.44 9.64 -5.24
N TRP A 118 39.24 9.07 -5.06
CA TRP A 118 38.45 9.21 -3.83
C TRP A 118 39.04 8.35 -2.75
N ALA A 119 39.58 8.98 -1.71
CA ALA A 119 40.03 8.29 -0.53
C ALA A 119 38.87 7.45 0.05
N SER A 120 39.12 6.23 0.42
CA SER A 120 38.15 5.30 1.03
C SER A 120 37.32 5.94 2.17
N LYS A 121 37.96 6.85 2.92
CA LYS A 121 37.31 7.62 3.98
C LYS A 121 36.23 8.59 3.49
N SER A 122 36.45 9.27 2.35
CA SER A 122 35.49 10.22 1.79
C SER A 122 34.24 9.49 1.27
N LEU A 123 34.40 8.31 0.67
CA LEU A 123 33.27 7.49 0.22
C LEU A 123 32.47 6.96 1.41
N GLN A 124 33.12 6.46 2.46
CA GLN A 124 32.42 6.03 3.68
C GLN A 124 31.66 7.18 4.35
N ALA A 125 32.25 8.36 4.41
CA ALA A 125 31.57 9.54 4.95
C ALA A 125 30.35 9.95 4.11
N ALA A 126 30.44 9.87 2.78
CA ALA A 126 29.33 10.15 1.89
C ALA A 126 28.19 9.12 2.04
N ILE A 127 28.52 7.84 2.14
CA ILE A 127 27.53 6.78 2.42
C ILE A 127 26.85 7.03 3.77
N GLY A 128 27.60 7.32 4.82
CA GLY A 128 27.06 7.62 6.14
C GLY A 128 26.11 8.83 6.14
N TRP A 129 26.47 9.89 5.40
CA TRP A 129 25.62 11.06 5.24
C TRP A 129 24.30 10.71 4.50
N LEU A 130 24.38 9.95 3.41
CA LEU A 130 23.21 9.50 2.66
C LEU A 130 22.29 8.60 3.50
N GLN A 131 22.86 7.73 4.34
CA GLN A 131 22.06 6.89 5.24
C GLN A 131 21.30 7.73 6.26
N GLU A 132 21.96 8.73 6.85
CA GLU A 132 21.32 9.62 7.82
C GLU A 132 20.20 10.42 7.17
N ASP A 133 20.45 10.99 5.98
CA ASP A 133 19.44 11.69 5.19
C ASP A 133 18.22 10.81 4.88
N ARG A 134 18.45 9.55 4.47
CA ARG A 134 17.36 8.60 4.20
C ARG A 134 16.60 8.17 5.45
N ARG A 135 17.28 8.02 6.61
CA ARG A 135 16.62 7.74 7.89
C ARG A 135 15.72 8.87 8.34
N LEU A 136 16.16 10.11 8.20
CA LEU A 136 15.35 11.29 8.50
C LEU A 136 14.14 11.38 7.57
N ALA A 137 14.33 11.15 6.26
CA ALA A 137 13.24 11.11 5.31
C ALA A 137 12.24 9.98 5.62
N GLN A 138 12.73 8.79 5.97
CA GLN A 138 11.90 7.66 6.37
C GLN A 138 11.03 7.99 7.60
N ALA A 139 11.64 8.58 8.63
CA ALA A 139 10.92 8.95 9.86
C ALA A 139 9.80 9.95 9.56
N LYS A 140 10.08 10.97 8.76
CA LYS A 140 9.10 11.97 8.35
C LYS A 140 7.96 11.37 7.53
N LEU A 141 8.27 10.51 6.55
CA LEU A 141 7.26 9.85 5.73
C LEU A 141 6.37 8.91 6.54
N LEU A 142 6.93 8.24 7.55
CA LEU A 142 6.17 7.36 8.43
C LEU A 142 5.21 8.17 9.33
N GLU A 143 5.66 9.31 9.84
CA GLU A 143 4.80 10.25 10.59
C GLU A 143 3.68 10.78 9.70
N GLU A 144 3.99 11.22 8.48
CA GLU A 144 3.00 11.69 7.51
C GLU A 144 1.99 10.59 7.13
N ALA A 145 2.44 9.37 6.90
CA ALA A 145 1.57 8.23 6.60
C ALA A 145 0.67 7.86 7.79
N GLY A 146 1.19 7.90 9.02
CA GLY A 146 0.43 7.69 10.24
C GLY A 146 -0.67 8.74 10.43
N TRP A 147 -0.31 10.01 10.29
CA TRP A 147 -1.26 11.11 10.33
C TRP A 147 -2.34 10.98 9.26
N PHE A 148 -1.93 10.72 8.01
CA PHE A 148 -2.85 10.56 6.88
C PHE A 148 -3.82 9.39 7.09
N TRP A 149 -3.34 8.28 7.63
CA TRP A 149 -4.16 7.14 7.99
C TRP A 149 -5.28 7.55 8.95
N HIS A 150 -4.93 8.12 10.10
CA HIS A 150 -5.89 8.43 11.15
C HIS A 150 -6.85 9.57 10.78
N GLU A 151 -6.38 10.62 10.11
CA GLU A 151 -7.17 11.82 9.84
C GLU A 151 -8.02 11.72 8.57
N ARG A 152 -7.68 10.83 7.65
CA ARG A 152 -8.33 10.82 6.34
C ARG A 152 -8.74 9.42 5.86
N LEU A 153 -7.86 8.43 5.92
CA LEU A 153 -8.08 7.17 5.23
C LEU A 153 -8.90 6.19 6.05
N GLU A 154 -8.68 6.10 7.35
CA GLU A 154 -9.34 5.11 8.22
C GLU A 154 -10.87 5.23 8.15
N GLU A 155 -11.42 6.43 8.30
CA GLU A 155 -12.87 6.66 8.22
C GLU A 155 -13.41 6.38 6.80
N GLU A 156 -12.68 6.78 5.76
CA GLU A 156 -13.09 6.57 4.37
C GLU A 156 -13.20 5.07 4.03
N VAL A 157 -12.26 4.24 4.49
CA VAL A 157 -12.27 2.80 4.16
C VAL A 157 -13.15 1.98 5.11
N THR A 158 -13.21 2.29 6.40
CA THR A 158 -13.97 1.49 7.38
C THR A 158 -15.45 1.82 7.38
N ASN A 159 -15.82 3.10 7.35
CA ASN A 159 -17.21 3.52 7.51
C ASN A 159 -17.86 3.88 6.17
N ARG A 160 -17.23 4.78 5.42
CA ARG A 160 -17.82 5.29 4.17
C ARG A 160 -17.90 4.22 3.11
N LEU A 161 -16.80 3.50 2.85
CA LEU A 161 -16.77 2.45 1.82
C LEU A 161 -17.72 1.30 2.18
N ALA A 162 -17.75 0.84 3.44
CA ALA A 162 -18.69 -0.19 3.89
C ALA A 162 -20.15 0.22 3.64
N SER A 163 -20.49 1.49 3.96
CA SER A 163 -21.82 2.05 3.68
C SER A 163 -22.16 2.09 2.19
N LEU A 164 -21.20 2.44 1.35
CA LEU A 164 -21.40 2.47 -0.11
C LEU A 164 -21.65 1.07 -0.68
N ILE A 165 -20.87 0.09 -0.25
CA ILE A 165 -21.04 -1.31 -0.66
C ILE A 165 -22.40 -1.82 -0.25
N GLN A 166 -22.81 -1.59 0.99
CA GLN A 166 -24.11 -2.01 1.50
C GLN A 166 -25.26 -1.35 0.71
N LYS A 167 -25.17 -0.05 0.41
CA LYS A 167 -26.16 0.66 -0.41
C LYS A 167 -26.23 0.12 -1.85
N ALA A 168 -25.09 -0.24 -2.43
CA ALA A 168 -25.03 -0.83 -3.76
C ALA A 168 -25.66 -2.23 -3.79
N LEU A 169 -25.41 -3.06 -2.78
CA LEU A 169 -26.05 -4.36 -2.60
C LEU A 169 -27.58 -4.25 -2.50
N LEU A 170 -28.10 -3.21 -1.79
CA LEU A 170 -29.54 -2.98 -1.64
C LEU A 170 -30.21 -2.45 -2.90
N ARG A 171 -29.47 -1.75 -3.77
CA ARG A 171 -29.99 -1.19 -5.04
C ARG A 171 -30.00 -2.20 -6.18
N CYS A 172 -29.30 -3.32 -6.03
CA CYS A 172 -29.37 -4.39 -7.00
C CYS A 172 -30.82 -4.89 -7.08
N PRO A 173 -31.50 -4.83 -8.25
CA PRO A 173 -32.92 -5.17 -8.40
C PRO A 173 -33.11 -6.69 -8.31
N TRP A 174 -32.95 -7.25 -7.11
CA TRP A 174 -33.16 -8.66 -6.85
C TRP A 174 -34.46 -8.89 -6.09
N PRO A 175 -35.33 -9.87 -6.51
CA PRO A 175 -36.49 -10.24 -5.73
C PRO A 175 -36.06 -10.78 -4.36
N SER A 176 -36.63 -10.20 -3.32
CA SER A 176 -36.40 -10.56 -1.90
C SER A 176 -36.66 -12.05 -1.55
N GLU A 177 -37.29 -12.79 -2.44
CA GLU A 177 -37.61 -14.22 -2.24
C GLU A 177 -36.39 -15.18 -2.31
N GLY A 178 -35.30 -14.79 -3.01
CA GLY A 178 -34.08 -15.61 -3.09
C GLY A 178 -33.27 -15.62 -1.77
N ARG A 179 -33.26 -14.49 -1.06
CA ARG A 179 -32.51 -14.30 0.17
C ARG A 179 -33.04 -15.13 1.35
N GLN A 180 -34.35 -15.34 1.42
CA GLN A 180 -34.99 -16.13 2.49
C GLN A 180 -34.76 -17.65 2.36
N ARG A 181 -34.54 -18.15 1.16
CA ARG A 181 -34.30 -19.60 0.93
C ARG A 181 -32.89 -20.05 1.23
N GLN A 182 -31.89 -19.18 1.19
CA GLN A 182 -30.51 -19.51 1.55
C GLN A 182 -30.30 -19.47 3.05
N LEU A 183 -30.90 -18.53 3.78
CA LEU A 183 -30.86 -18.46 5.25
C LEU A 183 -31.62 -19.61 5.93
N ALA A 184 -32.53 -20.28 5.23
CA ALA A 184 -33.29 -21.43 5.73
C ALA A 184 -32.61 -22.80 5.47
N ARG A 185 -31.42 -22.81 4.82
CA ARG A 185 -30.65 -24.02 4.49
C ARG A 185 -29.30 -24.12 5.22
N GLY A 186 -28.92 -23.16 6.03
CA GLY A 186 -27.78 -23.19 6.98
C GLY A 186 -28.27 -23.27 8.40
#